data_2b924c88ccb7a883e99809c7a82d3d3a
#
_entry.id   2b924c88ccb7a883e99809c7a82d3d3a
#
_cell.length_a   1.000
_cell.length_b   1.000
_cell.length_c   1.000
_cell.angle_alpha   90.00
_cell.angle_beta   90.00
_cell.angle_gamma   90.00
#
_symmetry.space_group_name_H-M   'P 1'
#
loop_
_entity.id
_entity.type
_entity.pdbx_description
1 polymer ?
#
loop_
_entity_poly.entity_id
_entity_poly.type
_entity_poly.pdbx_seq_one_letter_code
_entity_poly.pdbx_strand_id
1 'polypeptide(L)'
;MPLPYAAVMHSFGQPPSAAEIEALARRALERLPALFAANLGALVLRVEEFADAETLAGLGLEDPFELTGLYAGRPLTERSVEESGALPDAVTLYRRPILDEWAEGGEDLEHLVAHVLVHEIGHHFGLSDEDMHALEAEAR
;
A
#
# COMPACT_ATOMS: atom_id res chain seq x y z
N MET A 1 -24.64 19.77 -26.91
CA MET A 1 -23.69 19.65 -25.82
C MET A 1 -23.73 18.29 -25.17
N PRO A 2 -22.95 17.38 -25.66
CA PRO A 2 -22.93 16.04 -25.05
C PRO A 2 -22.05 15.93 -23.83
N LEU A 3 -21.26 16.96 -23.50
CA LEU A 3 -20.27 16.87 -22.45
C LEU A 3 -20.79 16.47 -21.08
N PRO A 4 -21.91 17.05 -20.59
CA PRO A 4 -22.39 16.66 -19.27
C PRO A 4 -22.72 15.17 -19.19
N TYR A 5 -23.34 14.66 -20.24
CA TYR A 5 -23.66 13.25 -20.26
C TYR A 5 -22.43 12.38 -20.35
N ALA A 6 -21.50 12.74 -21.22
CA ALA A 6 -20.26 12.01 -21.38
C ALA A 6 -19.42 12.07 -20.10
N ALA A 7 -19.46 13.21 -19.39
CA ALA A 7 -18.70 13.36 -18.15
C ALA A 7 -19.22 12.48 -17.02
N VAL A 8 -20.54 12.22 -16.99
CA VAL A 8 -21.10 11.37 -15.93
C VAL A 8 -21.20 9.92 -16.32
N MET A 9 -21.03 9.61 -17.59
CA MET A 9 -21.00 8.23 -18.02
C MET A 9 -19.65 7.62 -17.68
N HIS A 10 -19.70 6.53 -16.95
CA HIS A 10 -18.48 5.78 -16.67
C HIS A 10 -18.03 5.03 -17.91
N SER A 11 -16.75 5.12 -18.20
CA SER A 11 -16.15 4.24 -19.18
C SER A 11 -15.88 2.93 -18.46
N PHE A 12 -16.53 1.87 -18.89
CA PHE A 12 -16.35 0.57 -18.27
C PHE A 12 -15.18 -0.20 -18.90
N GLY A 13 -14.26 0.52 -19.56
CA GLY A 13 -13.15 -0.10 -20.28
C GLY A 13 -12.04 -0.57 -19.37
N GLN A 14 -11.47 0.33 -18.60
CA GLN A 14 -10.27 0.03 -17.82
C GLN A 14 -10.44 0.36 -16.35
N PRO A 15 -10.18 -0.59 -15.45
CA PRO A 15 -10.08 -0.27 -14.03
C PRO A 15 -8.77 0.48 -13.76
N PRO A 16 -8.61 1.08 -12.58
CA PRO A 16 -7.35 1.73 -12.23
C PRO A 16 -6.16 0.82 -12.44
N SER A 17 -5.12 1.35 -13.07
CA SER A 17 -3.92 0.60 -13.41
C SER A 17 -2.95 0.49 -12.23
N ALA A 18 -1.96 -0.39 -12.36
CA ALA A 18 -0.89 -0.46 -11.37
C ALA A 18 -0.16 0.87 -11.22
N ALA A 19 0.08 1.56 -12.34
CA ALA A 19 0.73 2.88 -12.31
C ALA A 19 -0.11 3.90 -11.57
N GLU A 20 -1.43 3.86 -11.73
CA GLU A 20 -2.32 4.76 -11.00
C GLU A 20 -2.33 4.46 -9.51
N ILE A 21 -2.35 3.19 -9.14
CA ILE A 21 -2.26 2.80 -7.72
C ILE A 21 -0.92 3.24 -7.14
N GLU A 22 0.17 3.07 -7.88
CA GLU A 22 1.47 3.52 -7.42
C GLU A 22 1.50 5.02 -7.20
N ALA A 23 0.90 5.79 -8.11
CA ALA A 23 0.83 7.25 -7.97
C ALA A 23 0.07 7.66 -6.71
N LEU A 24 -1.05 6.99 -6.43
CA LEU A 24 -1.81 7.24 -5.20
C LEU A 24 -1.00 6.91 -3.95
N ALA A 25 -0.27 5.81 -3.99
CA ALA A 25 0.59 5.41 -2.88
C ALA A 25 1.70 6.41 -2.63
N ARG A 26 2.34 6.90 -3.70
CA ARG A 26 3.39 7.91 -3.56
C ARG A 26 2.87 9.21 -2.99
N ARG A 27 1.65 9.60 -3.34
CA ARG A 27 1.02 10.78 -2.74
C ARG A 27 0.78 10.59 -1.25
N ALA A 28 0.40 9.38 -0.84
CA ALA A 28 0.24 9.07 0.58
C ALA A 28 1.58 9.16 1.32
N LEU A 29 2.67 8.68 0.71
CA LEU A 29 4.00 8.79 1.28
C LEU A 29 4.39 10.26 1.51
N GLU A 30 4.05 11.12 0.57
CA GLU A 30 4.37 12.56 0.66
C GLU A 30 3.62 13.27 1.79
N ARG A 31 2.51 12.69 2.24
CA ARG A 31 1.70 13.27 3.32
C ARG A 31 2.10 12.78 4.70
N LEU A 32 3.03 11.85 4.78
CA LEU A 32 3.50 11.38 6.07
C LEU A 32 4.28 12.46 6.80
N PRO A 33 4.22 12.49 8.15
CA PRO A 33 5.03 13.42 8.91
C PRO A 33 6.51 13.30 8.55
N ALA A 34 7.21 14.42 8.59
CA ALA A 34 8.61 14.49 8.19
C ALA A 34 9.50 13.46 8.91
N LEU A 35 9.20 13.23 10.19
CA LEU A 35 9.97 12.27 10.98
C LEU A 35 9.91 10.86 10.38
N PHE A 36 8.72 10.44 9.95
CA PHE A 36 8.55 9.13 9.33
C PHE A 36 9.14 9.10 7.93
N ALA A 37 8.90 10.15 7.15
CA ALA A 37 9.43 10.24 5.79
C ALA A 37 10.96 10.18 5.79
N ALA A 38 11.61 10.82 6.76
CA ALA A 38 13.06 10.86 6.86
C ALA A 38 13.64 9.47 7.14
N ASN A 39 12.87 8.57 7.72
CA ASN A 39 13.33 7.23 8.08
C ASN A 39 12.92 6.15 7.10
N LEU A 40 12.27 6.50 6.00
CA LEU A 40 11.89 5.52 4.98
C LEU A 40 13.08 5.15 4.10
N GLY A 41 14.01 6.09 3.91
CA GLY A 41 15.27 5.83 3.22
C GLY A 41 15.08 5.19 1.86
N ALA A 42 15.63 4.00 1.70
CA ALA A 42 15.62 3.28 0.44
C ALA A 42 14.43 2.32 0.32
N LEU A 43 13.35 2.56 1.04
CA LEU A 43 12.15 1.73 0.94
C LEU A 43 11.69 1.65 -0.51
N VAL A 44 11.51 0.44 -1.01
CA VAL A 44 11.05 0.18 -2.36
C VAL A 44 9.54 0.01 -2.33
N LEU A 45 8.85 0.71 -3.22
CA LEU A 45 7.42 0.57 -3.38
C LEU A 45 7.15 -0.17 -4.69
N ARG A 46 6.35 -1.24 -4.61
CA ARG A 46 5.97 -2.04 -5.77
C ARG A 46 4.47 -2.21 -5.83
N VAL A 47 3.96 -2.37 -7.04
CA VAL A 47 2.56 -2.76 -7.25
C VAL A 47 2.57 -3.98 -8.16
N GLU A 48 1.99 -5.08 -7.68
CA GLU A 48 1.86 -6.32 -8.43
C GLU A 48 0.38 -6.72 -8.47
N GLU A 49 0.03 -7.63 -9.35
CA GLU A 49 -1.38 -8.03 -9.49
C GLU A 49 -1.85 -8.86 -8.29
N PHE A 50 -1.09 -9.89 -7.93
CA PHE A 50 -1.35 -10.76 -6.78
C PHE A 50 -0.04 -11.18 -6.16
N ALA A 51 -0.07 -11.56 -4.89
CA ALA A 51 1.07 -12.22 -4.27
C ALA A 51 1.25 -13.59 -4.92
N ASP A 52 2.49 -14.05 -5.00
CA ASP A 52 2.76 -15.36 -5.55
C ASP A 52 2.38 -16.48 -4.56
N ALA A 53 2.33 -17.72 -5.06
CA ALA A 53 1.91 -18.86 -4.27
C ALA A 53 2.81 -19.08 -3.06
N GLU A 54 4.12 -18.87 -3.21
CA GLU A 54 5.06 -19.05 -2.12
C GLU A 54 4.81 -18.04 -0.99
N THR A 55 4.58 -16.79 -1.35
CA THR A 55 4.27 -15.74 -0.38
C THR A 55 3.00 -16.06 0.39
N LEU A 56 1.94 -16.44 -0.34
CA LEU A 56 0.66 -16.79 0.27
C LEU A 56 0.79 -17.99 1.21
N ALA A 57 1.52 -19.02 0.78
CA ALA A 57 1.73 -20.20 1.62
C ALA A 57 2.49 -19.86 2.89
N GLY A 58 3.50 -18.99 2.78
CA GLY A 58 4.28 -18.55 3.94
C GLY A 58 3.45 -17.80 4.97
N LEU A 59 2.36 -17.15 4.53
CA LEU A 59 1.46 -16.41 5.42
C LEU A 59 0.25 -17.25 5.85
N GLY A 60 0.14 -18.49 5.37
CA GLY A 60 -1.00 -19.33 5.68
C GLY A 60 -2.28 -18.91 4.99
N LEU A 61 -2.18 -18.21 3.88
CA LEU A 61 -3.33 -17.75 3.12
C LEU A 61 -3.58 -18.64 1.91
N GLU A 62 -4.85 -18.96 1.68
CA GLU A 62 -5.25 -19.75 0.52
C GLU A 62 -5.82 -18.87 -0.59
N ASP A 63 -6.48 -17.77 -0.21
CA ASP A 63 -7.15 -16.89 -1.16
C ASP A 63 -6.27 -15.67 -1.43
N PRO A 64 -5.77 -15.50 -2.68
CA PRO A 64 -4.92 -14.36 -2.99
C PRO A 64 -5.62 -13.01 -2.82
N PHE A 65 -6.96 -12.97 -2.83
CA PHE A 65 -7.69 -11.73 -2.60
C PHE A 65 -7.65 -11.25 -1.15
N GLU A 66 -7.19 -12.08 -0.24
CA GLU A 66 -7.09 -11.68 1.17
C GLU A 66 -5.87 -10.84 1.49
N LEU A 67 -4.93 -10.72 0.56
CA LEU A 67 -3.69 -9.97 0.81
C LEU A 67 -3.64 -8.74 -0.08
N THR A 68 -3.82 -7.57 0.52
CA THR A 68 -3.80 -6.29 -0.21
C THR A 68 -2.43 -5.63 -0.23
N GLY A 69 -1.58 -5.96 0.73
CA GLY A 69 -0.23 -5.39 0.78
C GLY A 69 0.69 -6.25 1.64
N LEU A 70 1.98 -6.05 1.49
CA LEU A 70 2.97 -6.81 2.24
C LEU A 70 4.23 -5.98 2.43
N TYR A 71 4.69 -5.90 3.66
CA TYR A 71 5.99 -5.36 3.98
C TYR A 71 7.00 -6.51 3.99
N ALA A 72 8.08 -6.35 3.27
CA ALA A 72 9.17 -7.32 3.25
C ALA A 72 10.44 -6.62 3.72
N GLY A 73 10.99 -7.10 4.82
CA GLY A 73 12.18 -6.52 5.43
C GLY A 73 12.15 -6.77 6.93
N ARG A 74 12.98 -6.01 7.65
CA ARG A 74 12.99 -6.07 9.11
C ARG A 74 12.63 -4.72 9.69
N PRO A 75 11.69 -4.68 10.64
CA PRO A 75 11.34 -3.43 11.31
C PRO A 75 12.57 -2.74 11.88
N LEU A 76 12.57 -1.42 11.92
CA LEU A 76 13.69 -0.64 12.43
C LEU A 76 14.06 -1.03 13.86
N THR A 77 13.08 -1.42 14.66
CA THR A 77 13.27 -1.83 16.05
C THR A 77 14.09 -3.11 16.18
N GLU A 78 14.20 -3.90 15.11
CA GLU A 78 14.91 -5.19 15.12
C GLU A 78 16.23 -5.14 14.38
N ARG A 79 16.63 -3.99 13.87
CA ARG A 79 17.86 -3.87 13.10
C ARG A 79 19.07 -3.70 13.98
N SER A 80 20.18 -4.23 13.48
CA SER A 80 21.49 -4.00 14.09
C SER A 80 22.39 -3.27 13.10
N VAL A 81 23.48 -2.69 13.60
CA VAL A 81 24.45 -2.00 12.74
C VAL A 81 25.14 -2.95 11.76
N GLU A 82 25.10 -4.25 12.05
CA GLU A 82 25.76 -5.26 11.22
C GLU A 82 24.98 -5.58 9.95
N GLU A 83 23.76 -5.07 9.84
CA GLU A 83 22.91 -5.31 8.68
C GLU A 83 23.10 -4.29 7.57
N SER A 84 24.09 -3.41 7.70
CA SER A 84 24.42 -2.47 6.63
C SER A 84 24.79 -3.27 5.38
N GLY A 85 24.16 -2.95 4.26
CA GLY A 85 24.35 -3.70 3.03
C GLY A 85 23.30 -4.76 2.75
N ALA A 86 22.36 -4.96 3.67
CA ALA A 86 21.21 -5.82 3.42
C ALA A 86 20.34 -5.24 2.30
N LEU A 87 19.51 -6.10 1.68
CA LEU A 87 18.56 -5.65 0.66
C LEU A 87 17.62 -4.60 1.27
N PRO A 88 17.23 -3.59 0.50
CA PRO A 88 16.31 -2.57 1.00
C PRO A 88 14.95 -3.19 1.33
N ASP A 89 14.29 -2.60 2.32
CA ASP A 89 12.93 -2.98 2.65
C ASP A 89 12.00 -2.62 1.49
N ALA A 90 10.94 -3.37 1.36
CA ALA A 90 9.98 -3.14 0.29
C ALA A 90 8.55 -3.25 0.82
N VAL A 91 7.69 -2.41 0.29
CA VAL A 91 6.24 -2.58 0.44
C VAL A 91 5.69 -2.90 -0.93
N THR A 92 4.96 -4.00 -1.03
CA THR A 92 4.26 -4.38 -2.25
C THR A 92 2.76 -4.22 -2.03
N LEU A 93 2.10 -3.53 -2.93
CA LEU A 93 0.65 -3.41 -2.93
C LEU A 93 0.12 -4.34 -4.02
N TYR A 94 -0.97 -5.04 -3.73
CA TYR A 94 -1.54 -5.99 -4.68
C TYR A 94 -2.78 -5.41 -5.30
N ARG A 95 -2.68 -5.12 -6.59
CA ARG A 95 -3.69 -4.37 -7.32
C ARG A 95 -5.07 -5.05 -7.32
N ARG A 96 -5.13 -6.34 -7.66
CA ARG A 96 -6.42 -7.01 -7.79
C ARG A 96 -7.16 -7.13 -6.46
N PRO A 97 -6.51 -7.53 -5.37
CA PRO A 97 -7.16 -7.50 -4.05
C PRO A 97 -7.61 -6.10 -3.64
N ILE A 98 -6.80 -5.08 -3.90
CA ILE A 98 -7.19 -3.69 -3.57
C ILE A 98 -8.43 -3.28 -4.36
N LEU A 99 -8.47 -3.58 -5.66
CA LEU A 99 -9.63 -3.23 -6.48
C LEU A 99 -10.89 -3.98 -6.03
N ASP A 100 -10.73 -5.23 -5.61
CA ASP A 100 -11.84 -6.02 -5.11
C ASP A 100 -12.42 -5.41 -3.83
N GLU A 101 -11.57 -5.05 -2.90
CA GLU A 101 -12.00 -4.42 -1.65
C GLU A 101 -12.64 -3.06 -1.93
N TRP A 102 -12.06 -2.28 -2.82
CA TRP A 102 -12.59 -1.00 -3.22
C TRP A 102 -13.99 -1.13 -3.83
N ALA A 103 -14.19 -2.11 -4.71
CA ALA A 103 -15.48 -2.33 -5.36
C ALA A 103 -16.57 -2.68 -4.35
N GLU A 104 -16.23 -3.40 -3.30
CA GLU A 104 -17.19 -3.81 -2.28
C GLU A 104 -17.42 -2.76 -1.20
N GLY A 105 -16.36 -2.03 -0.84
CA GLY A 105 -16.37 -1.19 0.35
C GLY A 105 -16.97 0.19 0.17
N GLY A 106 -17.05 0.68 -1.05
CA GLY A 106 -17.62 2.00 -1.32
C GLY A 106 -16.78 3.17 -0.86
N GLU A 107 -15.56 2.95 -0.39
CA GLU A 107 -14.71 4.06 -0.01
C GLU A 107 -13.87 4.52 -1.20
N ASP A 108 -13.31 5.71 -1.07
CA ASP A 108 -12.45 6.31 -2.08
C ASP A 108 -11.19 5.44 -2.26
N LEU A 109 -10.81 5.19 -3.50
CA LEU A 109 -9.62 4.38 -3.78
C LEU A 109 -8.36 5.00 -3.19
N GLU A 110 -8.24 6.31 -3.21
CA GLU A 110 -7.08 6.98 -2.62
C GLU A 110 -7.00 6.72 -1.12
N HIS A 111 -8.12 6.72 -0.42
CA HIS A 111 -8.16 6.37 1.00
C HIS A 111 -7.76 4.94 1.24
N LEU A 112 -8.27 4.03 0.42
CA LEU A 112 -7.95 2.61 0.58
C LEU A 112 -6.47 2.35 0.35
N VAL A 113 -5.91 2.92 -0.72
CA VAL A 113 -4.48 2.76 -1.01
C VAL A 113 -3.64 3.32 0.13
N ALA A 114 -4.00 4.51 0.62
CA ALA A 114 -3.29 5.13 1.75
C ALA A 114 -3.36 4.26 3.00
N HIS A 115 -4.54 3.69 3.27
CA HIS A 115 -4.74 2.80 4.42
C HIS A 115 -3.83 1.57 4.34
N VAL A 116 -3.82 0.90 3.21
CA VAL A 116 -2.99 -0.30 3.02
C VAL A 116 -1.51 0.06 3.16
N LEU A 117 -1.09 1.13 2.50
CA LEU A 117 0.30 1.57 2.53
C LEU A 117 0.76 1.91 3.95
N VAL A 118 -0.03 2.72 4.67
CA VAL A 118 0.33 3.15 6.03
C VAL A 118 0.41 1.94 6.97
N HIS A 119 -0.49 0.98 6.79
CA HIS A 119 -0.47 -0.23 7.60
C HIS A 119 0.84 -0.99 7.39
N GLU A 120 1.28 -1.14 6.14
CA GLU A 120 2.54 -1.85 5.86
C GLU A 120 3.76 -1.04 6.31
N ILE A 121 3.71 0.28 6.17
CA ILE A 121 4.77 1.15 6.69
C ILE A 121 4.85 1.03 8.21
N GLY A 122 3.71 0.86 8.86
CA GLY A 122 3.67 0.62 10.30
C GLY A 122 4.55 -0.55 10.70
N HIS A 123 4.58 -1.61 9.89
CA HIS A 123 5.45 -2.76 10.14
C HIS A 123 6.93 -2.37 10.06
N HIS A 124 7.28 -1.47 9.13
CA HIS A 124 8.66 -0.99 9.00
C HIS A 124 9.13 -0.28 10.28
N PHE A 125 8.23 0.46 10.94
CA PHE A 125 8.54 1.17 12.17
C PHE A 125 8.25 0.36 13.43
N GLY A 126 7.65 -0.82 13.30
CA GLY A 126 7.27 -1.63 14.45
C GLY A 126 6.15 -0.99 15.27
N LEU A 127 5.26 -0.26 14.63
CA LEU A 127 4.20 0.50 15.30
C LEU A 127 3.05 -0.38 15.75
N SER A 128 2.36 0.08 16.79
CA SER A 128 1.12 -0.54 17.24
C SER A 128 -0.04 -0.15 16.32
N ASP A 129 -1.17 -0.84 16.43
CA ASP A 129 -2.37 -0.51 15.66
C ASP A 129 -2.84 0.91 15.96
N GLU A 130 -2.73 1.35 17.20
CA GLU A 130 -3.13 2.70 17.58
C GLU A 130 -2.27 3.75 16.89
N ASP A 131 -0.96 3.52 16.86
CA ASP A 131 -0.03 4.41 16.16
C ASP A 131 -0.31 4.44 14.67
N MET A 132 -0.66 3.30 14.08
CA MET A 132 -0.99 3.22 12.66
C MET A 132 -2.25 4.00 12.32
N HIS A 133 -3.24 3.97 13.20
CA HIS A 133 -4.47 4.75 13.01
C HIS A 133 -4.17 6.25 12.99
N ALA A 134 -3.29 6.71 13.88
CA ALA A 134 -2.90 8.11 13.91
C ALA A 134 -2.17 8.52 12.64
N LEU A 135 -1.25 7.68 12.16
CA LEU A 135 -0.52 7.92 10.92
C LEU A 135 -1.46 7.98 9.72
N GLU A 136 -2.40 7.06 9.67
CA GLU A 136 -3.37 7.00 8.58
C GLU A 136 -4.21 8.27 8.51
N ALA A 137 -4.63 8.80 9.67
CA ALA A 137 -5.40 10.02 9.73
C ALA A 137 -4.61 11.21 9.15
N GLU A 138 -3.29 11.24 9.36
CA GLU A 138 -2.44 12.30 8.81
C GLU A 138 -2.15 12.12 7.32
N ALA A 139 -2.19 10.89 6.83
CA ALA A 139 -1.91 10.60 5.42
C ALA A 139 -3.09 10.85 4.49
N ARG A 140 -4.26 11.13 5.02
CA ARG A 140 -5.47 11.39 4.21
C ARG A 140 -5.49 12.79 3.61
#